data_ea47632eb0169f8af995dfcb0b56383f
#
_entry.id   ea47632eb0169f8af995dfcb0b56383f
#
_cell.length_a   1.000
_cell.length_b   1.000
_cell.length_c   1.000
_cell.angle_alpha   90.00
_cell.angle_beta   90.00
_cell.angle_gamma   90.00
#
_symmetry.space_group_name_H-M   'P 1'
#
loop_
_entity.id
_entity.type
_entity.pdbx_description
1 polymer ?
#
loop_
_entity_poly.entity_id
_entity_poly.type
_entity_poly.pdbx_seq_one_letter_code
_entity_poly.pdbx_strand_id
1 'polypeptide(L)'
;MWNKGLSYSERHGLRNVGINKITNTKTGDTLNPDKNVSKHSLGLVFFPAFDWKISETHPERQERLLYTRDQIVEEGLLDIPNIREYNPIVADWDTIERVHVGAPDLESWVTEAHRVSAGGAIAAADAVMRGEVDRAFALVRPPGHHAMAMVHGIRGFCTINIEAVMIQHMRQKYGIKRVAVVDTDVHHGDGSQDVFYHDPDTLYISFHQDGRTLYPGTGFMDEFGGPQAIGGNIDIPLPPGTGDEGLMKVMRELVLPILEEFKPDIVINSAGQDNHFSDPLANMQVTAKGYAELVDLLQADIAVLEGGYSVQEALPYVNTGIILSMAGLDYSRVVEPAFDPVKYKQSQNVTTYIDDLIAKWKVQWANRHKMAEDERLGAGDVWSNHYNVYYDETGVQEERLEKVRMYEDKVGWHSVLSRGQYGPYGPQSVYAMFIPWQADDETRQDAIVEAKKAKAEGGASRYVVVDPLGKGQYEL
;
A
#
# COMPACT_ATOMS: atom_id res chain seq x y z
N MET A 1 -23.14 29.03 -6.52
CA MET A 1 -23.60 29.77 -5.32
C MET A 1 -23.84 28.72 -4.26
N TRP A 2 -22.93 28.58 -3.32
CA TRP A 2 -23.06 27.69 -2.16
C TRP A 2 -24.22 28.19 -1.29
N ASN A 3 -25.13 27.30 -0.97
CA ASN A 3 -26.27 27.60 -0.10
C ASN A 3 -25.71 27.78 1.33
N LYS A 4 -25.58 29.05 1.74
CA LYS A 4 -25.14 29.40 3.08
C LYS A 4 -26.25 29.01 4.06
N GLY A 5 -26.11 27.90 4.77
CA GLY A 5 -27.05 27.59 5.84
C GLY A 5 -27.11 26.16 6.37
N LEU A 6 -26.62 25.18 5.63
CA LEU A 6 -26.58 23.80 6.11
C LEU A 6 -25.16 23.22 5.94
N SER A 7 -24.68 22.53 6.95
CA SER A 7 -23.43 21.74 6.87
C SER A 7 -23.55 20.62 5.84
N TYR A 8 -22.41 20.09 5.39
CA TYR A 8 -22.40 18.95 4.48
C TYR A 8 -23.12 17.74 5.11
N SER A 9 -22.87 17.47 6.38
CA SER A 9 -23.51 16.39 7.14
C SER A 9 -25.04 16.53 7.22
N GLU A 10 -25.55 17.74 7.35
CA GLU A 10 -27.00 18.01 7.36
C GLU A 10 -27.63 17.82 5.97
N ARG A 11 -26.93 18.27 4.90
CA ARG A 11 -27.42 18.14 3.52
C ARG A 11 -27.46 16.70 3.01
N HIS A 12 -26.54 15.86 3.47
CA HIS A 12 -26.37 14.47 3.02
C HIS A 12 -26.79 13.44 4.05
N GLY A 13 -27.35 13.87 5.19
CA GLY A 13 -27.79 12.98 6.27
C GLY A 13 -26.63 12.32 7.02
N LEU A 14 -25.41 12.83 6.88
CA LEU A 14 -24.25 12.34 7.61
C LEU A 14 -24.46 12.57 9.10
N ARG A 15 -24.16 11.55 9.90
CA ARG A 15 -24.21 11.71 11.36
C ARG A 15 -22.95 12.38 11.83
N ASN A 16 -23.12 13.46 12.56
CA ASN A 16 -22.04 14.13 13.24
C ASN A 16 -21.38 13.16 14.24
N VAL A 17 -20.11 12.84 14.07
CA VAL A 17 -19.32 11.99 14.96
C VAL A 17 -19.08 12.67 16.32
N GLY A 18 -19.33 13.95 16.39
CA GLY A 18 -19.67 14.66 17.64
C GLY A 18 -18.52 14.95 18.58
N ILE A 19 -17.35 15.26 18.03
CA ILE A 19 -16.24 15.78 18.84
C ILE A 19 -16.55 17.18 19.36
N ASN A 20 -17.32 17.97 18.61
CA ASN A 20 -17.71 19.35 19.00
C ASN A 20 -18.87 19.46 19.99
N LYS A 21 -19.56 18.36 20.34
CA LYS A 21 -20.60 18.38 21.35
C LYS A 21 -20.05 17.96 22.72
N ILE A 22 -19.16 18.80 23.24
CA ILE A 22 -18.55 18.62 24.56
C ILE A 22 -19.54 18.90 25.72
N THR A 23 -20.70 19.42 25.43
CA THR A 23 -21.74 19.63 26.44
C THR A 23 -22.94 18.72 26.19
N ASN A 24 -23.23 17.85 27.14
CA ASN A 24 -24.51 17.19 27.19
C ASN A 24 -25.59 18.26 27.52
N THR A 25 -26.33 18.69 26.51
CA THR A 25 -27.37 19.71 26.66
C THR A 25 -28.52 19.29 27.56
N LYS A 26 -28.58 18.00 28.00
CA LYS A 26 -29.60 17.50 28.92
C LYS A 26 -29.15 17.49 30.38
N THR A 27 -27.87 17.43 30.67
CA THR A 27 -27.37 17.29 32.05
C THR A 27 -26.50 18.46 32.50
N GLY A 28 -26.03 19.31 31.58
CA GLY A 28 -25.11 20.42 31.89
C GLY A 28 -23.69 19.95 32.30
N ASP A 29 -23.43 18.67 32.25
CA ASP A 29 -22.13 18.13 32.62
C ASP A 29 -21.12 18.44 31.51
N THR A 30 -20.04 19.14 31.84
CA THR A 30 -18.84 19.25 31.03
C THR A 30 -18.25 17.83 30.87
N LEU A 31 -18.14 17.37 29.65
CA LEU A 31 -17.43 16.11 29.37
C LEU A 31 -16.01 16.21 29.94
N ASN A 32 -15.61 15.12 30.59
CA ASN A 32 -14.29 15.01 31.21
C ASN A 32 -13.21 15.37 30.17
N PRO A 33 -12.45 16.44 30.36
CA PRO A 33 -11.43 16.90 29.43
C PRO A 33 -10.38 15.79 29.11
N ASP A 34 -10.19 14.83 30.03
CA ASP A 34 -9.25 13.72 29.83
C ASP A 34 -9.67 12.72 28.74
N LYS A 35 -10.94 12.72 28.31
CA LYS A 35 -11.41 11.85 27.21
C LYS A 35 -11.22 12.40 25.80
N ASN A 36 -10.90 13.69 25.68
CA ASN A 36 -10.69 14.38 24.40
C ASN A 36 -9.21 14.73 24.16
N VAL A 37 -8.31 14.23 24.97
CA VAL A 37 -6.88 14.35 24.72
C VAL A 37 -6.47 13.17 23.85
N SER A 38 -6.00 13.46 22.64
CA SER A 38 -5.39 12.51 21.74
C SER A 38 -4.23 11.81 22.46
N LYS A 39 -4.21 10.48 22.44
CA LYS A 39 -3.11 9.68 23.02
C LYS A 39 -1.83 9.79 22.19
N HIS A 40 -2.01 9.96 20.87
CA HIS A 40 -0.94 10.07 19.89
C HIS A 40 -1.09 11.40 19.16
N SER A 41 0.03 12.03 18.87
CA SER A 41 0.05 13.13 17.91
C SER A 41 -0.07 12.57 16.49
N LEU A 42 -0.92 13.20 15.67
CA LEU A 42 -1.25 12.74 14.33
C LEU A 42 -0.99 13.83 13.30
N GLY A 43 -0.22 13.48 12.26
CA GLY A 43 -0.04 14.30 11.05
C GLY A 43 -1.06 13.91 9.97
N LEU A 44 -1.71 14.90 9.37
CA LEU A 44 -2.57 14.71 8.22
C LEU A 44 -1.96 15.42 7.01
N VAL A 45 -1.79 14.70 5.91
CA VAL A 45 -1.41 15.28 4.62
C VAL A 45 -2.59 15.13 3.68
N PHE A 46 -2.97 16.21 3.01
CA PHE A 46 -4.17 16.22 2.18
C PHE A 46 -3.86 16.71 0.76
N PHE A 47 -4.14 15.86 -0.25
CA PHE A 47 -3.97 16.21 -1.66
C PHE A 47 -5.06 15.60 -2.54
N PRO A 48 -6.10 16.36 -2.94
CA PRO A 48 -7.22 15.87 -3.74
C PRO A 48 -6.93 15.79 -5.24
N ALA A 49 -5.78 16.26 -5.72
CA ALA A 49 -5.39 16.29 -7.13
C ALA A 49 -6.51 16.82 -8.04
N PHE A 50 -6.89 18.09 -7.87
CA PHE A 50 -8.01 18.72 -8.57
C PHE A 50 -7.91 18.66 -10.10
N ASP A 51 -6.71 18.74 -10.63
CA ASP A 51 -6.44 18.84 -12.07
C ASP A 51 -6.17 17.48 -12.72
N TRP A 52 -6.34 16.38 -11.96
CA TRP A 52 -6.07 15.04 -12.47
C TRP A 52 -7.27 14.11 -12.32
N LYS A 53 -7.59 13.42 -13.41
CA LYS A 53 -8.59 12.36 -13.50
C LYS A 53 -8.34 11.49 -14.73
N ILE A 54 -8.70 10.23 -14.66
CA ILE A 54 -8.60 9.30 -15.79
C ILE A 54 -9.64 9.65 -16.86
N SER A 55 -10.88 9.94 -16.44
CA SER A 55 -11.96 10.45 -17.30
C SER A 55 -13.02 11.17 -16.46
N GLU A 56 -13.96 11.86 -17.11
CA GLU A 56 -15.03 12.62 -16.46
C GLU A 56 -15.95 11.74 -15.57
N THR A 57 -16.15 10.49 -15.93
CA THR A 57 -17.05 9.57 -15.23
C THR A 57 -16.33 8.52 -14.41
N HIS A 58 -15.00 8.61 -14.33
CA HIS A 58 -14.19 7.63 -13.61
C HIS A 58 -14.43 7.70 -12.11
N PRO A 59 -14.52 6.57 -11.37
CA PRO A 59 -14.72 6.57 -9.92
C PRO A 59 -13.53 7.17 -9.15
N GLU A 60 -12.29 7.00 -9.66
CA GLU A 60 -11.09 7.63 -9.10
C GLU A 60 -11.06 9.10 -9.52
N ARG A 61 -11.48 9.99 -8.60
CA ARG A 61 -11.67 11.41 -8.84
C ARG A 61 -11.56 12.24 -7.56
N GLN A 62 -11.44 13.55 -7.71
CA GLN A 62 -11.19 14.49 -6.59
C GLN A 62 -12.23 14.44 -5.47
N GLU A 63 -13.49 14.14 -5.79
CA GLU A 63 -14.57 14.07 -4.81
C GLU A 63 -14.34 13.00 -3.76
N ARG A 64 -13.51 11.99 -4.03
CA ARG A 64 -13.09 10.99 -3.04
C ARG A 64 -12.53 11.66 -1.79
N LEU A 65 -11.80 12.75 -1.93
CA LEU A 65 -11.19 13.46 -0.81
C LEU A 65 -11.93 14.74 -0.39
N LEU A 66 -12.71 15.36 -1.26
CA LEU A 66 -13.40 16.60 -0.92
C LEU A 66 -14.41 16.42 0.19
N TYR A 67 -15.25 15.39 0.12
CA TYR A 67 -16.22 15.10 1.19
C TYR A 67 -15.55 14.63 2.48
N THR A 68 -14.44 13.93 2.37
CA THR A 68 -13.59 13.62 3.53
C THR A 68 -13.07 14.88 4.20
N ARG A 69 -12.60 15.86 3.42
CA ARG A 69 -12.10 17.14 3.94
C ARG A 69 -13.20 17.92 4.65
N ASP A 70 -14.38 18.01 4.03
CA ASP A 70 -15.54 18.66 4.64
C ASP A 70 -15.88 17.99 5.98
N GLN A 71 -15.92 16.67 6.04
CA GLN A 71 -16.24 15.93 7.27
C GLN A 71 -15.19 16.19 8.38
N ILE A 72 -13.91 16.14 8.05
CA ILE A 72 -12.81 16.42 8.99
C ILE A 72 -12.98 17.81 9.63
N VAL A 73 -13.32 18.81 8.82
CA VAL A 73 -13.51 20.19 9.28
C VAL A 73 -14.81 20.31 10.11
N GLU A 74 -15.91 19.75 9.64
CA GLU A 74 -17.21 19.83 10.32
C GLU A 74 -17.23 19.10 11.67
N GLU A 75 -16.47 18.02 11.81
CA GLU A 75 -16.31 17.29 13.08
C GLU A 75 -15.29 17.95 14.01
N GLY A 76 -14.59 18.99 13.57
CA GLY A 76 -13.59 19.70 14.36
C GLY A 76 -12.33 18.88 14.66
N LEU A 77 -11.97 17.92 13.81
CA LEU A 77 -10.78 17.10 14.04
C LEU A 77 -9.50 17.92 14.06
N LEU A 78 -9.45 19.00 13.28
CA LEU A 78 -8.31 19.93 13.24
C LEU A 78 -8.25 20.88 14.45
N ASP A 79 -9.31 20.97 15.24
CA ASP A 79 -9.31 21.72 16.49
C ASP A 79 -8.69 20.95 17.65
N ILE A 80 -8.39 19.65 17.45
CA ILE A 80 -7.74 18.80 18.45
C ILE A 80 -6.23 19.14 18.48
N PRO A 81 -5.66 19.56 19.62
CA PRO A 81 -4.31 20.14 19.67
C PRO A 81 -3.18 19.28 19.13
N ASN A 82 -3.33 17.94 19.15
CA ASN A 82 -2.33 16.99 18.70
C ASN A 82 -2.56 16.48 17.27
N ILE A 83 -3.58 16.98 16.57
CA ILE A 83 -3.80 16.70 15.14
C ILE A 83 -3.30 17.90 14.33
N ARG A 84 -2.38 17.66 13.40
CA ARG A 84 -1.69 18.70 12.64
C ARG A 84 -1.77 18.41 11.15
N GLU A 85 -1.97 19.46 10.36
CA GLU A 85 -1.87 19.35 8.91
C GLU A 85 -0.45 19.63 8.41
N TYR A 86 -0.04 18.87 7.40
CA TYR A 86 1.19 19.05 6.65
C TYR A 86 0.89 19.21 5.18
N ASN A 87 1.65 20.06 4.51
CA ASN A 87 1.53 20.22 3.07
C ASN A 87 2.25 19.08 2.36
N PRO A 88 1.69 18.53 1.27
CA PRO A 88 2.42 17.64 0.41
C PRO A 88 3.59 18.37 -0.26
N ILE A 89 4.61 17.62 -0.62
CA ILE A 89 5.71 18.10 -1.46
C ILE A 89 5.56 17.50 -2.87
N VAL A 90 6.41 17.89 -3.79
CA VAL A 90 6.54 17.22 -5.09
C VAL A 90 7.69 16.23 -4.96
N ALA A 91 7.41 14.93 -5.09
CA ALA A 91 8.48 13.93 -5.13
C ALA A 91 9.42 14.23 -6.29
N ASP A 92 10.72 14.19 -6.03
CA ASP A 92 11.71 14.39 -7.08
C ASP A 92 11.85 13.14 -7.97
N TRP A 93 12.33 13.34 -9.17
CA TRP A 93 12.50 12.27 -10.13
C TRP A 93 13.53 11.23 -9.65
N ASP A 94 14.62 11.67 -9.02
CA ASP A 94 15.65 10.75 -8.52
C ASP A 94 15.06 9.72 -7.56
N THR A 95 14.19 10.13 -6.64
CA THR A 95 13.52 9.21 -5.70
C THR A 95 12.56 8.24 -6.42
N ILE A 96 11.79 8.73 -7.40
CA ILE A 96 10.84 7.89 -8.17
C ILE A 96 11.61 6.88 -9.03
N GLU A 97 12.66 7.32 -9.71
CA GLU A 97 13.50 6.51 -10.60
C GLU A 97 14.32 5.45 -9.86
N ARG A 98 14.47 5.55 -8.54
CA ARG A 98 15.10 4.52 -7.73
C ARG A 98 14.16 3.34 -7.44
N VAL A 99 12.87 3.47 -7.78
CA VAL A 99 11.85 2.43 -7.64
C VAL A 99 11.35 1.97 -9.01
N HIS A 100 11.15 2.91 -9.92
CA HIS A 100 10.43 2.67 -11.18
C HIS A 100 11.28 2.89 -12.42
N VAL A 101 11.12 2.02 -13.40
CA VAL A 101 11.62 2.20 -14.77
C VAL A 101 10.43 2.33 -15.71
N GLY A 102 10.34 3.42 -16.46
CA GLY A 102 9.29 3.64 -17.45
C GLY A 102 9.57 2.96 -18.78
N ALA A 103 8.53 2.47 -19.41
CA ALA A 103 8.55 1.98 -20.78
C ALA A 103 7.56 2.78 -21.64
N PRO A 104 7.98 3.67 -22.55
CA PRO A 104 9.38 3.91 -22.92
C PRO A 104 10.20 4.69 -21.88
N ASP A 105 9.58 5.58 -21.13
CA ASP A 105 10.15 6.41 -20.06
C ASP A 105 9.07 6.76 -19.03
N LEU A 106 9.46 7.26 -17.86
CA LEU A 106 8.50 7.63 -16.79
C LEU A 106 7.76 8.94 -17.12
N GLU A 107 8.42 9.89 -17.77
CA GLU A 107 7.82 11.19 -18.06
C GLU A 107 6.62 11.10 -18.98
N SER A 108 6.53 10.04 -19.81
CA SER A 108 5.39 9.76 -20.66
C SER A 108 4.12 9.39 -19.90
N TRP A 109 4.24 8.90 -18.66
CA TRP A 109 3.13 8.37 -17.86
C TRP A 109 2.86 9.16 -16.59
N VAL A 110 3.92 9.67 -15.96
CA VAL A 110 3.86 10.30 -14.64
C VAL A 110 3.57 11.80 -14.78
N THR A 111 2.45 12.22 -14.24
CA THR A 111 2.08 13.65 -14.18
C THR A 111 2.53 14.25 -12.85
N GLU A 112 2.43 15.59 -12.72
CA GLU A 112 2.70 16.28 -11.45
C GLU A 112 1.79 15.78 -10.32
N ALA A 113 0.52 15.43 -10.61
CA ALA A 113 -0.40 14.87 -9.62
C ALA A 113 0.14 13.57 -8.98
N HIS A 114 0.71 12.67 -9.77
CA HIS A 114 1.35 11.46 -9.24
C HIS A 114 2.54 11.79 -8.34
N ARG A 115 3.37 12.76 -8.76
CA ARG A 115 4.53 13.20 -7.98
C ARG A 115 4.13 13.87 -6.66
N VAL A 116 3.06 14.66 -6.65
CA VAL A 116 2.53 15.27 -5.42
C VAL A 116 1.85 14.23 -4.53
N SER A 117 1.18 13.22 -5.10
CA SER A 117 0.63 12.10 -4.32
C SER A 117 1.73 11.35 -3.57
N ALA A 118 2.79 10.93 -4.28
CA ALA A 118 3.96 10.31 -3.66
C ALA A 118 4.65 11.26 -2.66
N GLY A 119 4.76 12.54 -3.02
CA GLY A 119 5.31 13.57 -2.14
C GLY A 119 4.48 13.82 -0.88
N GLY A 120 3.18 13.58 -0.93
CA GLY A 120 2.31 13.61 0.25
C GLY A 120 2.58 12.44 1.20
N ALA A 121 2.78 11.23 0.67
CA ALA A 121 3.23 10.08 1.45
C ALA A 121 4.62 10.34 2.08
N ILE A 122 5.56 10.91 1.31
CA ILE A 122 6.88 11.32 1.83
C ILE A 122 6.74 12.36 2.95
N ALA A 123 5.87 13.36 2.80
CA ALA A 123 5.67 14.38 3.83
C ALA A 123 5.13 13.78 5.14
N ALA A 124 4.21 12.80 5.05
CA ALA A 124 3.71 12.06 6.20
C ALA A 124 4.84 11.27 6.88
N ALA A 125 5.63 10.54 6.11
CA ALA A 125 6.79 9.80 6.61
C ALA A 125 7.82 10.73 7.26
N ASP A 126 8.14 11.85 6.64
CA ASP A 126 9.09 12.83 7.16
C ASP A 126 8.65 13.40 8.52
N ALA A 127 7.34 13.64 8.71
CA ALA A 127 6.81 14.14 9.98
C ALA A 127 6.98 13.10 11.12
N VAL A 128 6.74 11.82 10.83
CA VAL A 128 6.95 10.73 11.78
C VAL A 128 8.45 10.53 12.05
N MET A 129 9.26 10.43 11.00
CA MET A 129 10.70 10.17 11.12
C MET A 129 11.47 11.27 11.84
N ARG A 130 10.99 12.51 11.77
CA ARG A 130 11.55 13.64 12.54
C ARG A 130 11.02 13.74 13.96
N GLY A 131 10.08 12.87 14.35
CA GLY A 131 9.44 12.89 15.66
C GLY A 131 8.55 14.14 15.89
N GLU A 132 8.05 14.75 14.83
CA GLU A 132 7.11 15.87 14.92
C GLU A 132 5.70 15.41 15.32
N VAL A 133 5.36 14.20 14.92
CA VAL A 133 4.15 13.46 15.30
C VAL A 133 4.48 11.99 15.54
N ASP A 134 3.62 11.31 16.31
CA ASP A 134 3.76 9.88 16.57
C ASP A 134 3.32 9.03 15.36
N ARG A 135 2.29 9.50 14.64
CA ARG A 135 1.69 8.83 13.49
C ARG A 135 1.29 9.82 12.41
N ALA A 136 1.13 9.35 11.18
CA ALA A 136 0.66 10.21 10.09
C ALA A 136 -0.28 9.46 9.13
N PHE A 137 -1.24 10.20 8.56
CA PHE A 137 -2.12 9.70 7.50
C PHE A 137 -2.02 10.59 6.27
N ALA A 138 -1.55 10.01 5.16
CA ALA A 138 -1.52 10.67 3.86
C ALA A 138 -2.84 10.42 3.12
N LEU A 139 -3.73 11.40 3.16
CA LEU A 139 -4.97 11.45 2.38
C LEU A 139 -4.68 12.03 1.00
N VAL A 140 -4.10 11.20 0.14
CA VAL A 140 -3.58 11.61 -1.16
C VAL A 140 -4.19 10.81 -2.30
N ARG A 141 -4.13 11.31 -3.51
CA ARG A 141 -4.49 10.65 -4.76
C ARG A 141 -3.69 11.24 -5.93
N PRO A 142 -3.44 10.50 -7.03
CA PRO A 142 -3.86 9.12 -7.35
C PRO A 142 -3.26 8.07 -6.40
N PRO A 143 -3.87 6.83 -6.37
CA PRO A 143 -3.35 5.69 -5.61
C PRO A 143 -2.10 5.10 -6.24
N GLY A 144 -1.46 4.10 -5.58
CA GLY A 144 -0.17 3.58 -6.00
C GLY A 144 0.03 2.08 -6.01
N HIS A 145 -0.71 1.29 -5.24
CA HIS A 145 -0.38 -0.10 -4.95
C HIS A 145 -0.42 -1.09 -6.13
N HIS A 146 -1.04 -0.72 -7.26
CA HIS A 146 -0.98 -1.51 -8.50
C HIS A 146 0.18 -1.15 -9.42
N ALA A 147 0.95 -0.10 -9.14
CA ALA A 147 2.06 0.29 -9.99
C ALA A 147 3.29 -0.58 -9.74
N MET A 148 3.67 -1.34 -10.78
CA MET A 148 4.84 -2.23 -10.78
C MET A 148 6.15 -1.48 -10.91
N ALA A 149 7.29 -2.13 -10.62
CA ALA A 149 8.61 -1.58 -10.85
C ALA A 149 8.82 -1.14 -12.31
N MET A 150 8.27 -1.91 -13.27
CA MET A 150 8.23 -1.53 -14.69
C MET A 150 6.90 -0.85 -15.02
N VAL A 151 6.93 0.45 -15.29
CA VAL A 151 5.74 1.27 -15.56
C VAL A 151 5.44 1.30 -17.05
N HIS A 152 4.26 0.79 -17.41
CA HIS A 152 3.75 0.72 -18.80
C HIS A 152 2.52 1.59 -19.02
N GLY A 153 2.20 2.48 -18.09
CA GLY A 153 0.99 3.29 -18.09
C GLY A 153 0.20 3.14 -16.81
N ILE A 154 -1.07 3.53 -16.85
CA ILE A 154 -1.98 3.42 -15.72
C ILE A 154 -2.43 1.97 -15.55
N ARG A 155 -2.25 1.40 -14.37
CA ARG A 155 -2.69 0.06 -14.00
C ARG A 155 -3.51 0.14 -12.71
N GLY A 156 -4.72 -0.41 -12.66
CA GLY A 156 -5.58 -0.35 -11.48
C GLY A 156 -5.70 1.06 -10.89
N PHE A 157 -5.76 2.09 -11.75
CA PHE A 157 -5.77 3.52 -11.43
C PHE A 157 -4.44 4.08 -10.89
N CYS A 158 -3.40 3.26 -10.77
CA CYS A 158 -2.06 3.61 -10.29
C CYS A 158 -1.08 3.80 -11.45
N THR A 159 -0.12 4.72 -11.30
CA THR A 159 0.96 4.95 -12.27
C THR A 159 2.33 4.77 -11.66
N ILE A 160 2.53 5.26 -10.44
CA ILE A 160 3.73 5.00 -9.61
C ILE A 160 3.28 4.49 -8.24
N ASN A 161 4.07 3.64 -7.64
CA ASN A 161 3.81 3.12 -6.30
C ASN A 161 4.24 4.14 -5.26
N ILE A 162 3.27 4.87 -4.73
CA ILE A 162 3.53 6.01 -3.82
C ILE A 162 4.15 5.58 -2.50
N GLU A 163 3.83 4.39 -2.02
CA GLU A 163 4.39 3.81 -0.79
C GLU A 163 5.81 3.32 -1.01
N ALA A 164 6.09 2.66 -2.13
CA ALA A 164 7.44 2.23 -2.45
C ALA A 164 8.40 3.42 -2.62
N VAL A 165 7.93 4.51 -3.25
CA VAL A 165 8.67 5.76 -3.36
C VAL A 165 8.92 6.36 -1.96
N MET A 166 7.92 6.37 -1.09
CA MET A 166 8.06 6.80 0.31
C MET A 166 9.06 5.93 1.09
N ILE A 167 8.97 4.60 0.97
CA ILE A 167 9.89 3.67 1.62
C ILE A 167 11.32 3.89 1.14
N GLN A 168 11.51 4.06 -0.17
CA GLN A 168 12.82 4.36 -0.74
C GLN A 168 13.41 5.66 -0.19
N HIS A 169 12.59 6.71 -0.07
CA HIS A 169 12.99 7.96 0.58
C HIS A 169 13.40 7.75 2.04
N MET A 170 12.63 6.96 2.81
CA MET A 170 12.97 6.68 4.21
C MET A 170 14.27 5.90 4.34
N ARG A 171 14.53 4.94 3.46
CA ARG A 171 15.79 4.19 3.41
C ARG A 171 16.99 5.09 3.13
N GLN A 172 16.88 5.95 2.11
CA GLN A 172 17.93 6.89 1.75
C GLN A 172 18.23 7.90 2.86
N LYS A 173 17.19 8.50 3.42
CA LYS A 173 17.34 9.67 4.28
C LYS A 173 17.54 9.31 5.75
N TYR A 174 16.85 8.27 6.20
CA TYR A 174 16.79 7.90 7.63
C TYR A 174 17.42 6.55 7.94
N GLY A 175 17.81 5.78 6.93
CA GLY A 175 18.46 4.48 7.11
C GLY A 175 17.54 3.39 7.68
N ILE A 176 16.23 3.52 7.49
CA ILE A 176 15.24 2.49 7.87
C ILE A 176 15.56 1.22 7.10
N LYS A 177 15.47 0.07 7.76
CA LYS A 177 15.75 -1.23 7.16
C LYS A 177 14.47 -2.05 6.99
N ARG A 178 13.92 -2.53 8.09
CA ARG A 178 12.79 -3.47 8.07
C ARG A 178 11.46 -2.74 8.03
N VAL A 179 10.72 -2.94 6.97
CA VAL A 179 9.42 -2.29 6.76
C VAL A 179 8.33 -3.36 6.67
N ALA A 180 7.21 -3.16 7.35
CA ALA A 180 6.00 -3.92 7.09
C ALA A 180 4.98 -3.01 6.39
N VAL A 181 4.48 -3.46 5.25
CA VAL A 181 3.35 -2.85 4.55
C VAL A 181 2.15 -3.78 4.71
N VAL A 182 1.12 -3.31 5.36
CA VAL A 182 -0.15 -4.04 5.52
C VAL A 182 -1.18 -3.35 4.63
N ASP A 183 -1.43 -3.96 3.49
CA ASP A 183 -2.36 -3.47 2.49
C ASP A 183 -3.77 -3.98 2.80
N THR A 184 -4.66 -3.04 3.03
CA THR A 184 -6.06 -3.27 3.39
C THR A 184 -7.03 -2.80 2.31
N ASP A 185 -6.54 -2.55 1.11
CA ASP A 185 -7.35 -2.36 -0.09
C ASP A 185 -8.08 -3.67 -0.44
N VAL A 186 -9.23 -3.57 -1.09
CA VAL A 186 -9.99 -4.76 -1.51
C VAL A 186 -9.36 -5.46 -2.70
N HIS A 187 -8.57 -4.73 -3.48
CA HIS A 187 -7.81 -5.29 -4.60
C HIS A 187 -6.44 -5.75 -4.13
N HIS A 188 -5.96 -6.86 -4.66
CA HIS A 188 -4.59 -7.27 -4.45
C HIS A 188 -3.63 -6.21 -5.00
N GLY A 189 -2.76 -5.66 -4.16
CA GLY A 189 -1.75 -4.68 -4.54
C GLY A 189 -0.58 -5.32 -5.27
N ASP A 190 -0.84 -5.83 -6.46
CA ASP A 190 0.10 -6.59 -7.28
C ASP A 190 1.35 -5.79 -7.68
N GLY A 191 1.24 -4.47 -7.73
CA GLY A 191 2.39 -3.58 -7.92
C GLY A 191 3.30 -3.50 -6.70
N SER A 192 2.74 -3.37 -5.50
CA SER A 192 3.52 -3.41 -4.26
C SER A 192 4.18 -4.77 -4.06
N GLN A 193 3.44 -5.86 -4.34
CA GLN A 193 4.03 -7.20 -4.37
C GLN A 193 5.22 -7.26 -5.34
N ASP A 194 5.07 -6.82 -6.59
CA ASP A 194 6.14 -6.84 -7.60
C ASP A 194 7.39 -6.10 -7.12
N VAL A 195 7.23 -4.90 -6.59
CA VAL A 195 8.35 -4.07 -6.11
C VAL A 195 9.10 -4.71 -4.94
N PHE A 196 8.37 -5.36 -4.00
CA PHE A 196 8.97 -5.90 -2.78
C PHE A 196 9.24 -7.41 -2.82
N TYR A 197 8.88 -8.12 -3.89
CA TYR A 197 8.89 -9.58 -3.96
C TYR A 197 10.25 -10.22 -3.68
N HIS A 198 11.32 -9.52 -4.02
CA HIS A 198 12.70 -9.96 -3.82
C HIS A 198 13.41 -9.29 -2.64
N ASP A 199 12.70 -8.49 -1.84
CA ASP A 199 13.27 -7.73 -0.73
C ASP A 199 13.03 -8.40 0.63
N PRO A 200 14.04 -9.07 1.23
CA PRO A 200 13.86 -9.75 2.52
C PRO A 200 13.67 -8.82 3.72
N ASP A 201 13.89 -7.52 3.55
CA ASP A 201 13.68 -6.51 4.60
C ASP A 201 12.33 -5.81 4.50
N THR A 202 11.52 -6.15 3.50
CA THR A 202 10.12 -5.71 3.42
C THR A 202 9.18 -6.91 3.58
N LEU A 203 8.27 -6.80 4.54
CA LEU A 203 7.14 -7.71 4.68
C LEU A 203 5.92 -7.04 4.08
N TYR A 204 5.42 -7.56 2.98
CA TYR A 204 4.19 -7.13 2.35
C TYR A 204 3.05 -8.11 2.70
N ILE A 205 1.97 -7.60 3.27
CA ILE A 205 0.77 -8.37 3.62
C ILE A 205 -0.42 -7.71 2.95
N SER A 206 -1.14 -8.44 2.11
CA SER A 206 -2.34 -7.95 1.42
C SER A 206 -3.60 -8.70 1.86
N PHE A 207 -4.61 -7.97 2.33
CA PHE A 207 -5.97 -8.49 2.51
C PHE A 207 -6.80 -8.05 1.32
N HIS A 208 -7.25 -8.96 0.53
CA HIS A 208 -8.00 -8.59 -0.66
C HIS A 208 -9.12 -9.58 -0.93
N GLN A 209 -10.11 -9.16 -1.67
CA GLN A 209 -11.11 -10.08 -2.17
C GLN A 209 -10.45 -11.03 -3.17
N ASP A 210 -10.73 -12.32 -3.02
CA ASP A 210 -10.13 -13.41 -3.78
C ASP A 210 -10.03 -13.09 -5.29
N GLY A 211 -8.80 -13.14 -5.83
CA GLY A 211 -8.49 -12.81 -7.21
C GLY A 211 -9.27 -13.61 -8.26
N ARG A 212 -9.86 -14.77 -7.88
CA ARG A 212 -10.80 -15.50 -8.75
C ARG A 212 -12.11 -14.74 -8.99
N THR A 213 -12.39 -13.72 -8.20
CA THR A 213 -13.65 -12.96 -8.18
C THR A 213 -13.48 -11.47 -8.39
N LEU A 214 -12.26 -10.97 -8.33
CA LEU A 214 -11.95 -9.55 -8.45
C LEU A 214 -10.62 -9.30 -9.20
N TYR A 215 -10.50 -8.11 -9.79
CA TYR A 215 -9.25 -7.59 -10.36
C TYR A 215 -8.17 -7.51 -9.26
N PRO A 216 -6.87 -7.73 -9.54
CA PRO A 216 -6.27 -8.03 -10.84
C PRO A 216 -6.26 -9.51 -11.21
N GLY A 217 -6.78 -10.40 -10.38
CA GLY A 217 -6.81 -11.83 -10.63
C GLY A 217 -5.60 -12.59 -10.10
N THR A 218 -4.82 -11.98 -9.19
CA THR A 218 -3.60 -12.48 -8.53
C THR A 218 -3.75 -12.43 -7.01
N GLY A 219 -2.69 -12.66 -6.26
CA GLY A 219 -2.70 -12.63 -4.81
C GLY A 219 -3.12 -13.96 -4.19
N PHE A 220 -2.48 -15.05 -4.60
CA PHE A 220 -2.75 -16.38 -4.06
C PHE A 220 -1.69 -16.79 -3.04
N MET A 221 -2.04 -17.74 -2.18
CA MET A 221 -1.17 -18.18 -1.07
C MET A 221 0.20 -18.72 -1.52
N ASP A 222 0.34 -19.20 -2.74
CA ASP A 222 1.59 -19.70 -3.32
C ASP A 222 2.52 -18.56 -3.79
N GLU A 223 2.04 -17.34 -3.88
CA GLU A 223 2.83 -16.13 -4.13
C GLU A 223 3.50 -15.66 -2.81
N PHE A 224 4.52 -16.39 -2.33
CA PHE A 224 5.03 -16.30 -0.96
C PHE A 224 6.37 -15.52 -0.83
N GLY A 225 6.71 -14.75 -1.83
CA GLY A 225 7.97 -14.00 -1.93
C GLY A 225 9.01 -14.72 -2.78
N GLY A 226 9.91 -13.95 -3.38
CA GLY A 226 11.00 -14.47 -4.18
C GLY A 226 11.97 -15.29 -3.34
N PRO A 227 12.85 -16.09 -3.97
CA PRO A 227 13.67 -17.09 -3.29
C PRO A 227 14.59 -16.56 -2.19
N GLN A 228 15.00 -15.30 -2.26
CA GLN A 228 15.78 -14.66 -1.19
C GLN A 228 14.92 -13.92 -0.14
N ALA A 229 13.59 -13.92 -0.35
CA ALA A 229 12.60 -13.25 0.48
C ALA A 229 11.39 -14.15 0.79
N ILE A 230 11.58 -15.46 0.85
CA ILE A 230 10.53 -16.43 1.18
C ILE A 230 9.88 -16.07 2.52
N GLY A 231 8.57 -15.87 2.52
CA GLY A 231 7.79 -15.37 3.64
C GLY A 231 7.71 -13.85 3.72
N GLY A 232 8.33 -13.12 2.77
CA GLY A 232 8.22 -11.67 2.66
C GLY A 232 6.93 -11.17 2.02
N ASN A 233 6.18 -12.06 1.35
CA ASN A 233 4.89 -11.77 0.73
C ASN A 233 3.78 -12.66 1.32
N ILE A 234 2.69 -12.07 1.78
CA ILE A 234 1.58 -12.76 2.45
C ILE A 234 0.26 -12.31 1.81
N ASP A 235 -0.27 -13.13 0.92
CA ASP A 235 -1.54 -12.86 0.24
C ASP A 235 -2.70 -13.58 0.93
N ILE A 236 -3.68 -12.80 1.37
CA ILE A 236 -4.83 -13.29 2.12
C ILE A 236 -6.10 -13.09 1.27
N PRO A 237 -6.39 -14.01 0.33
CA PRO A 237 -7.55 -13.93 -0.55
C PRO A 237 -8.84 -14.25 0.22
N LEU A 238 -9.58 -13.20 0.56
CA LEU A 238 -10.81 -13.27 1.33
C LEU A 238 -12.02 -13.53 0.43
N PRO A 239 -13.00 -14.34 0.85
CA PRO A 239 -14.19 -14.58 0.05
C PRO A 239 -15.09 -13.34 0.02
N PRO A 240 -15.85 -13.10 -1.07
CA PRO A 240 -16.90 -12.10 -1.10
C PRO A 240 -17.87 -12.27 0.10
N GLY A 241 -18.30 -11.15 0.67
CA GLY A 241 -19.15 -11.13 1.86
C GLY A 241 -18.39 -11.17 3.19
N THR A 242 -17.06 -11.07 3.17
CA THR A 242 -16.26 -10.85 4.38
C THR A 242 -16.56 -9.49 4.98
N GLY A 243 -16.88 -9.45 6.26
CA GLY A 243 -17.17 -8.26 7.04
C GLY A 243 -16.17 -8.04 8.16
N ASP A 244 -16.50 -7.14 9.09
CA ASP A 244 -15.64 -6.76 10.22
C ASP A 244 -15.15 -7.97 11.01
N GLU A 245 -16.04 -8.94 11.29
CA GLU A 245 -15.70 -10.15 12.05
C GLU A 245 -14.57 -10.94 11.40
N GLY A 246 -14.65 -11.14 10.08
CA GLY A 246 -13.65 -11.88 9.31
C GLY A 246 -12.31 -11.16 9.26
N LEU A 247 -12.32 -9.85 8.99
CA LEU A 247 -11.11 -9.03 8.98
C LEU A 247 -10.42 -9.00 10.34
N MET A 248 -11.17 -8.75 11.41
CA MET A 248 -10.61 -8.73 12.76
C MET A 248 -10.02 -10.08 13.17
N LYS A 249 -10.63 -11.18 12.71
CA LYS A 249 -10.10 -12.51 12.97
C LYS A 249 -8.76 -12.74 12.26
N VAL A 250 -8.66 -12.38 10.99
CA VAL A 250 -7.40 -12.45 10.23
C VAL A 250 -6.32 -11.58 10.88
N MET A 251 -6.66 -10.36 11.27
CA MET A 251 -5.72 -9.49 11.99
C MET A 251 -5.16 -10.15 13.24
N ARG A 252 -6.04 -10.58 14.15
CA ARG A 252 -5.62 -11.09 15.45
C ARG A 252 -4.91 -12.44 15.37
N GLU A 253 -5.37 -13.33 14.49
CA GLU A 253 -4.90 -14.72 14.46
C GLU A 253 -3.76 -14.98 13.49
N LEU A 254 -3.53 -14.09 12.51
CA LEU A 254 -2.51 -14.27 11.49
C LEU A 254 -1.56 -13.08 11.41
N VAL A 255 -2.06 -11.88 11.15
CA VAL A 255 -1.21 -10.73 10.81
C VAL A 255 -0.41 -10.23 12.00
N LEU A 256 -1.04 -9.99 13.15
CA LEU A 256 -0.32 -9.50 14.34
C LEU A 256 0.78 -10.46 14.80
N PRO A 257 0.57 -11.80 14.88
CA PRO A 257 1.66 -12.75 15.15
C PRO A 257 2.81 -12.70 14.16
N ILE A 258 2.53 -12.54 12.87
CA ILE A 258 3.55 -12.41 11.83
C ILE A 258 4.36 -11.12 12.01
N LEU A 259 3.69 -10.00 12.25
CA LEU A 259 4.35 -8.72 12.52
C LEU A 259 5.24 -8.77 13.77
N GLU A 260 4.75 -9.40 14.85
CA GLU A 260 5.53 -9.57 16.09
C GLU A 260 6.80 -10.39 15.85
N GLU A 261 6.74 -11.40 15.00
CA GLU A 261 7.91 -12.21 14.64
C GLU A 261 8.83 -11.49 13.66
N PHE A 262 8.29 -10.79 12.68
CA PHE A 262 9.07 -10.03 11.70
C PHE A 262 9.81 -8.86 12.34
N LYS A 263 9.23 -8.18 13.33
CA LYS A 263 9.81 -7.03 14.05
C LYS A 263 10.24 -5.90 13.10
N PRO A 264 9.30 -5.27 12.41
CA PRO A 264 9.61 -4.12 11.55
C PRO A 264 10.11 -2.92 12.34
N ASP A 265 10.94 -2.08 11.73
CA ASP A 265 11.31 -0.77 12.26
C ASP A 265 10.14 0.22 12.14
N ILE A 266 9.28 0.01 11.13
CA ILE A 266 8.09 0.83 10.85
C ILE A 266 6.98 0.00 10.22
N VAL A 267 5.73 0.29 10.57
CA VAL A 267 4.52 -0.32 10.02
C VAL A 267 3.75 0.70 9.19
N ILE A 268 3.51 0.37 7.94
CA ILE A 268 2.75 1.17 6.99
C ILE A 268 1.43 0.48 6.70
N ASN A 269 0.33 1.21 6.76
CA ASN A 269 -0.96 0.75 6.26
C ASN A 269 -1.24 1.35 4.88
N SER A 270 -1.27 0.51 3.86
CA SER A 270 -1.84 0.81 2.55
C SER A 270 -3.36 0.79 2.74
N ALA A 271 -3.95 1.97 2.95
CA ALA A 271 -5.26 2.14 3.57
C ALA A 271 -6.38 2.29 2.52
N GLY A 272 -6.50 1.32 1.60
CA GLY A 272 -7.65 1.24 0.71
C GLY A 272 -8.95 1.03 1.49
N GLN A 273 -10.05 1.60 0.99
CA GLN A 273 -11.33 1.66 1.71
C GLN A 273 -12.49 1.03 0.94
N ASP A 274 -12.18 0.32 -0.11
CA ASP A 274 -13.14 -0.34 -1.01
C ASP A 274 -13.61 -1.72 -0.56
N ASN A 275 -13.16 -2.21 0.62
CA ASN A 275 -13.83 -3.29 1.35
C ASN A 275 -15.17 -2.87 1.97
N HIS A 276 -15.49 -1.56 1.93
CA HIS A 276 -16.70 -1.06 2.55
C HIS A 276 -17.97 -1.63 1.86
N PHE A 277 -18.99 -1.96 2.65
CA PHE A 277 -20.21 -2.60 2.16
C PHE A 277 -20.99 -1.82 1.08
N SER A 278 -20.70 -0.53 0.93
CA SER A 278 -21.32 0.34 -0.08
C SER A 278 -20.40 0.61 -1.29
N ASP A 279 -19.20 0.03 -1.32
CA ASP A 279 -18.30 0.26 -2.44
C ASP A 279 -18.82 -0.37 -3.72
N PRO A 280 -18.82 0.37 -4.85
CA PRO A 280 -19.38 -0.12 -6.11
C PRO A 280 -18.47 -1.13 -6.83
N LEU A 281 -17.20 -1.26 -6.45
CA LEU A 281 -16.22 -2.08 -7.16
C LEU A 281 -15.97 -3.46 -6.53
N ALA A 282 -16.51 -3.70 -5.34
CA ALA A 282 -16.24 -4.93 -4.59
C ALA A 282 -17.50 -5.52 -3.94
N ASN A 283 -17.35 -6.69 -3.31
CA ASN A 283 -18.45 -7.41 -2.67
C ASN A 283 -18.12 -7.77 -1.21
N MET A 284 -17.48 -6.85 -0.49
CA MET A 284 -17.17 -7.01 0.92
C MET A 284 -18.23 -6.33 1.81
N GLN A 285 -18.16 -6.52 3.12
CA GLN A 285 -19.17 -6.03 4.07
C GLN A 285 -18.54 -5.35 5.28
N VAL A 286 -17.42 -4.65 5.06
CA VAL A 286 -16.70 -3.95 6.12
C VAL A 286 -17.37 -2.60 6.39
N THR A 287 -17.40 -2.18 7.65
CA THR A 287 -17.94 -0.90 8.10
C THR A 287 -16.84 0.11 8.39
N ALA A 288 -17.16 1.39 8.45
CA ALA A 288 -16.21 2.42 8.88
C ALA A 288 -15.68 2.17 10.30
N LYS A 289 -16.50 1.61 11.18
CA LYS A 289 -16.06 1.18 12.51
C LYS A 289 -15.10 -0.01 12.42
N GLY A 290 -15.34 -0.96 11.50
CA GLY A 290 -14.43 -2.07 11.23
C GLY A 290 -13.05 -1.58 10.79
N TYR A 291 -12.99 -0.59 9.89
CA TYR A 291 -11.72 0.04 9.51
C TYR A 291 -11.01 0.72 10.69
N ALA A 292 -11.74 1.46 11.53
CA ALA A 292 -11.17 2.07 12.71
C ALA A 292 -10.61 1.04 13.70
N GLU A 293 -11.30 -0.09 13.92
CA GLU A 293 -10.85 -1.19 14.77
C GLU A 293 -9.63 -1.90 14.15
N LEU A 294 -9.60 -2.08 12.83
CA LEU A 294 -8.46 -2.66 12.13
C LEU A 294 -7.19 -1.82 12.35
N VAL A 295 -7.30 -0.50 12.16
CA VAL A 295 -6.18 0.43 12.34
C VAL A 295 -5.75 0.51 13.81
N ASP A 296 -6.72 0.44 14.74
CA ASP A 296 -6.42 0.37 16.18
C ASP A 296 -5.65 -0.90 16.56
N LEU A 297 -5.97 -2.03 15.95
CA LEU A 297 -5.22 -3.28 16.14
C LEU A 297 -3.84 -3.24 15.49
N LEU A 298 -3.75 -2.72 14.28
CA LEU A 298 -2.51 -2.69 13.50
C LEU A 298 -1.46 -1.74 14.10
N GLN A 299 -1.90 -0.65 14.74
CA GLN A 299 -1.00 0.38 15.31
C GLN A 299 0.00 0.92 14.29
N ALA A 300 -0.43 1.12 13.04
CA ALA A 300 0.43 1.64 11.98
C ALA A 300 1.03 3.01 12.35
N ASP A 301 2.30 3.20 12.00
CA ASP A 301 3.00 4.49 12.14
C ASP A 301 2.55 5.46 11.04
N ILE A 302 2.37 4.94 9.84
CA ILE A 302 1.94 5.72 8.67
C ILE A 302 0.79 4.99 7.97
N ALA A 303 -0.27 5.71 7.65
CA ALA A 303 -1.29 5.25 6.73
C ALA A 303 -1.23 6.07 5.42
N VAL A 304 -1.43 5.40 4.29
CA VAL A 304 -1.48 6.03 2.96
C VAL A 304 -2.77 5.59 2.29
N LEU A 305 -3.60 6.53 1.85
CA LEU A 305 -4.85 6.22 1.17
C LEU A 305 -4.59 5.59 -0.20
N GLU A 306 -5.23 4.47 -0.45
CA GLU A 306 -5.27 3.81 -1.75
C GLU A 306 -6.69 3.89 -2.37
N GLY A 307 -7.35 2.77 -2.66
CA GLY A 307 -8.68 2.74 -3.22
C GLY A 307 -9.80 3.16 -2.27
N GLY A 308 -11.01 2.95 -2.72
CA GLY A 308 -12.25 3.36 -2.05
C GLY A 308 -13.04 4.36 -2.90
N TYR A 309 -14.23 3.93 -3.37
CA TYR A 309 -14.96 4.63 -4.42
C TYR A 309 -16.40 4.95 -4.04
N SER A 310 -16.84 4.57 -2.87
CA SER A 310 -18.10 5.02 -2.27
C SER A 310 -17.91 6.39 -1.63
N VAL A 311 -17.91 7.42 -2.49
CA VAL A 311 -17.46 8.79 -2.18
C VAL A 311 -18.25 9.46 -1.06
N GLN A 312 -19.57 9.23 -1.00
CA GLN A 312 -20.47 9.87 -0.03
C GLN A 312 -20.81 8.97 1.15
N GLU A 313 -20.90 7.67 0.93
CA GLU A 313 -21.43 6.73 1.93
C GLU A 313 -20.34 6.07 2.76
N ALA A 314 -19.11 5.94 2.23
CA ALA A 314 -17.98 5.31 2.93
C ALA A 314 -16.90 6.30 3.34
N LEU A 315 -16.25 6.95 2.36
CA LEU A 315 -14.98 7.65 2.57
C LEU A 315 -15.00 8.68 3.72
N PRO A 316 -16.02 9.52 3.89
CA PRO A 316 -16.05 10.49 5.00
C PRO A 316 -16.05 9.80 6.36
N TYR A 317 -16.78 8.69 6.50
CA TYR A 317 -16.89 7.93 7.75
C TYR A 317 -15.63 7.10 8.02
N VAL A 318 -15.15 6.39 7.01
CA VAL A 318 -13.95 5.54 7.13
C VAL A 318 -12.74 6.38 7.47
N ASN A 319 -12.50 7.47 6.73
CA ASN A 319 -11.36 8.36 6.99
C ASN A 319 -11.45 9.00 8.38
N THR A 320 -12.64 9.43 8.80
CA THR A 320 -12.85 9.94 10.16
C THR A 320 -12.55 8.87 11.20
N GLY A 321 -13.00 7.64 10.98
CA GLY A 321 -12.73 6.50 11.86
C GLY A 321 -11.24 6.19 11.98
N ILE A 322 -10.52 6.17 10.86
CA ILE A 322 -9.07 5.96 10.82
C ILE A 322 -8.34 7.09 11.59
N ILE A 323 -8.70 8.35 11.35
CA ILE A 323 -8.10 9.49 12.04
C ILE A 323 -8.30 9.40 13.55
N LEU A 324 -9.54 9.10 14.00
CA LEU A 324 -9.84 8.92 15.42
C LEU A 324 -9.01 7.78 16.03
N SER A 325 -8.96 6.65 15.34
CA SER A 325 -8.19 5.47 15.76
C SER A 325 -6.70 5.78 15.88
N MET A 326 -6.08 6.34 14.82
CA MET A 326 -4.66 6.70 14.83
C MET A 326 -4.30 7.73 15.89
N ALA A 327 -5.20 8.67 16.19
CA ALA A 327 -5.04 9.63 17.27
C ALA A 327 -5.30 9.02 18.67
N GLY A 328 -5.77 7.78 18.76
CA GLY A 328 -6.15 7.12 20.00
C GLY A 328 -7.38 7.75 20.67
N LEU A 329 -8.30 8.28 19.86
CA LEU A 329 -9.59 8.83 20.25
C LEU A 329 -10.71 7.79 20.16
N ASP A 330 -11.85 8.09 20.77
CA ASP A 330 -13.04 7.21 20.76
C ASP A 330 -13.72 7.24 19.39
N TYR A 331 -13.66 6.14 18.67
CA TYR A 331 -14.32 5.92 17.38
C TYR A 331 -15.62 5.09 17.50
N SER A 332 -16.09 4.79 18.71
CA SER A 332 -17.29 3.95 18.94
C SER A 332 -18.57 4.51 18.32
N ARG A 333 -18.58 5.81 18.00
CA ARG A 333 -19.73 6.53 17.44
C ARG A 333 -19.66 6.69 15.92
N VAL A 334 -18.62 6.18 15.29
CA VAL A 334 -18.51 6.14 13.82
C VAL A 334 -19.49 5.10 13.29
N VAL A 335 -20.57 5.57 12.67
CA VAL A 335 -21.64 4.73 12.14
C VAL A 335 -22.19 5.36 10.86
N GLU A 336 -22.23 4.60 9.80
CA GLU A 336 -22.83 4.99 8.53
C GLU A 336 -24.36 4.96 8.60
N PRO A 337 -25.06 5.96 8.05
CA PRO A 337 -26.53 6.01 8.08
C PRO A 337 -27.22 4.82 7.37
N ALA A 338 -26.57 4.29 6.33
CA ALA A 338 -27.12 3.24 5.48
C ALA A 338 -26.78 1.81 5.96
N PHE A 339 -26.02 1.65 7.06
CA PHE A 339 -25.65 0.33 7.56
C PHE A 339 -26.85 -0.44 8.10
N ASP A 340 -27.08 -1.64 7.56
CA ASP A 340 -28.08 -2.60 8.04
C ASP A 340 -27.35 -3.86 8.54
N PRO A 341 -27.32 -4.08 9.87
CA PRO A 341 -26.59 -5.21 10.47
C PRO A 341 -27.20 -6.59 10.14
N VAL A 342 -28.40 -6.64 9.61
CA VAL A 342 -29.01 -7.89 9.15
C VAL A 342 -28.62 -8.20 7.73
N LYS A 343 -28.66 -7.19 6.86
CA LYS A 343 -28.31 -7.30 5.43
C LYS A 343 -26.83 -7.59 5.24
N TYR A 344 -25.96 -6.92 6.00
CA TYR A 344 -24.51 -6.98 5.85
C TYR A 344 -23.85 -7.90 6.89
N LYS A 345 -24.59 -8.86 7.40
CA LYS A 345 -24.03 -9.88 8.30
C LYS A 345 -23.21 -10.90 7.53
N GLN A 346 -21.97 -11.12 7.97
CA GLN A 346 -21.12 -12.17 7.43
C GLN A 346 -21.79 -13.55 7.58
N SER A 347 -21.76 -14.36 6.53
CA SER A 347 -22.34 -15.71 6.56
C SER A 347 -21.39 -16.71 7.24
N GLN A 348 -21.97 -17.81 7.77
CA GLN A 348 -21.17 -18.88 8.37
C GLN A 348 -20.22 -19.54 7.39
N ASN A 349 -20.57 -19.63 6.10
CA ASN A 349 -19.68 -20.18 5.07
C ASN A 349 -18.43 -19.34 4.88
N VAL A 350 -18.57 -18.00 4.91
CA VAL A 350 -17.45 -17.04 4.86
C VAL A 350 -16.57 -17.24 6.09
N THR A 351 -17.15 -17.31 7.29
CA THR A 351 -16.40 -17.56 8.53
C THR A 351 -15.61 -18.86 8.47
N THR A 352 -16.23 -19.95 8.02
CA THR A 352 -15.57 -21.26 7.89
C THR A 352 -14.41 -21.20 6.86
N TYR A 353 -14.60 -20.51 5.73
CA TYR A 353 -13.53 -20.33 4.74
C TYR A 353 -12.34 -19.58 5.34
N ILE A 354 -12.61 -18.51 6.10
CA ILE A 354 -11.55 -17.71 6.75
C ILE A 354 -10.81 -18.56 7.80
N ASP A 355 -11.51 -19.40 8.56
CA ASP A 355 -10.89 -20.31 9.52
C ASP A 355 -9.91 -21.28 8.84
N ASP A 356 -10.33 -21.88 7.72
CA ASP A 356 -9.50 -22.78 6.93
C ASP A 356 -8.30 -22.04 6.31
N LEU A 357 -8.50 -20.81 5.82
CA LEU A 357 -7.45 -19.97 5.25
C LEU A 357 -6.38 -19.62 6.30
N ILE A 358 -6.81 -19.19 7.49
CA ILE A 358 -5.89 -18.89 8.60
C ILE A 358 -5.10 -20.14 9.02
N ALA A 359 -5.77 -21.29 9.09
CA ALA A 359 -5.10 -22.55 9.45
C ALA A 359 -4.01 -22.92 8.42
N LYS A 360 -4.29 -22.78 7.13
CA LYS A 360 -3.31 -23.01 6.04
C LYS A 360 -2.14 -22.05 6.14
N TRP A 361 -2.41 -20.76 6.33
CA TRP A 361 -1.38 -19.74 6.48
C TRP A 361 -0.47 -19.99 7.69
N LYS A 362 -1.02 -20.38 8.84
CA LYS A 362 -0.21 -20.75 10.02
C LYS A 362 0.76 -21.90 9.73
N VAL A 363 0.34 -22.87 8.95
CA VAL A 363 1.21 -23.99 8.52
C VAL A 363 2.29 -23.50 7.56
N GLN A 364 1.93 -22.70 6.56
CA GLN A 364 2.87 -22.18 5.57
C GLN A 364 3.90 -21.26 6.24
N TRP A 365 3.46 -20.33 7.08
CA TRP A 365 4.34 -19.44 7.83
C TRP A 365 5.32 -20.22 8.73
N ALA A 366 4.85 -21.22 9.47
CA ALA A 366 5.70 -22.05 10.33
C ALA A 366 6.78 -22.80 9.54
N ASN A 367 6.52 -23.14 8.27
CA ASN A 367 7.44 -23.85 7.40
C ASN A 367 8.35 -22.96 6.55
N ARG A 368 8.20 -21.63 6.58
CA ARG A 368 8.91 -20.71 5.67
C ARG A 368 10.43 -20.86 5.67
N HIS A 369 11.05 -21.09 6.83
CA HIS A 369 12.50 -21.27 6.90
C HIS A 369 12.96 -22.56 6.21
N LYS A 370 12.17 -23.62 6.35
CA LYS A 370 12.43 -24.85 5.61
C LYS A 370 12.20 -24.68 4.12
N MET A 371 11.15 -23.97 3.73
CA MET A 371 10.89 -23.64 2.32
C MET A 371 12.04 -22.81 1.73
N ALA A 372 12.53 -21.81 2.45
CA ALA A 372 13.69 -21.02 2.04
C ALA A 372 14.97 -21.88 1.92
N GLU A 373 15.17 -22.85 2.82
CA GLU A 373 16.29 -23.78 2.76
C GLU A 373 16.13 -24.77 1.59
N ASP A 374 14.96 -25.36 1.43
CA ASP A 374 14.65 -26.27 0.32
C ASP A 374 14.80 -25.56 -1.03
N GLU A 375 14.38 -24.31 -1.12
CA GLU A 375 14.56 -23.45 -2.28
C GLU A 375 16.04 -23.18 -2.54
N ARG A 376 16.80 -22.92 -1.50
CA ARG A 376 18.23 -22.70 -1.54
C ARG A 376 19.00 -23.94 -1.99
N LEU A 377 18.60 -25.12 -1.54
CA LEU A 377 19.24 -26.42 -1.83
C LEU A 377 18.67 -27.11 -3.07
N GLY A 378 17.49 -26.72 -3.55
CA GLY A 378 16.70 -27.46 -4.54
C GLY A 378 17.30 -27.54 -5.94
N ALA A 379 18.32 -26.76 -6.27
CA ALA A 379 18.99 -26.77 -7.58
C ALA A 379 20.32 -27.55 -7.58
N GLY A 380 20.60 -28.39 -6.58
CA GLY A 380 21.90 -29.09 -6.44
C GLY A 380 22.98 -28.16 -5.86
N ASP A 381 24.25 -28.47 -6.16
CA ASP A 381 25.41 -27.75 -5.58
C ASP A 381 25.58 -26.28 -6.06
N VAL A 382 24.70 -25.82 -6.95
CA VAL A 382 24.78 -24.46 -7.53
C VAL A 382 23.42 -23.81 -7.40
N TRP A 383 23.32 -22.82 -6.55
CA TRP A 383 22.13 -22.00 -6.35
C TRP A 383 22.48 -20.54 -6.63
N SER A 384 21.59 -19.82 -7.28
CA SER A 384 21.76 -18.40 -7.58
C SER A 384 20.73 -17.57 -6.84
N ASN A 385 21.18 -16.47 -6.23
CA ASN A 385 20.32 -15.41 -5.74
C ASN A 385 20.11 -14.30 -6.79
N HIS A 386 20.40 -14.59 -8.05
CA HIS A 386 20.16 -13.71 -9.19
C HIS A 386 19.05 -14.27 -10.06
N TYR A 387 18.20 -13.39 -10.57
CA TYR A 387 17.01 -13.74 -11.34
C TYR A 387 16.89 -12.91 -12.60
N ASN A 388 16.33 -13.53 -13.64
CA ASN A 388 15.78 -12.84 -14.78
C ASN A 388 14.26 -12.90 -14.71
N VAL A 389 13.61 -11.75 -14.81
CA VAL A 389 12.16 -11.61 -14.85
C VAL A 389 11.75 -11.17 -16.24
N TYR A 390 10.78 -11.85 -16.84
CA TYR A 390 10.27 -11.54 -18.16
C TYR A 390 8.83 -11.07 -18.06
N TYR A 391 8.57 -9.88 -18.58
CA TYR A 391 7.21 -9.36 -18.76
C TYR A 391 6.85 -9.38 -20.23
N ASP A 392 5.75 -10.02 -20.54
CA ASP A 392 5.09 -9.94 -21.84
C ASP A 392 3.57 -9.79 -21.64
N GLU A 393 2.81 -9.78 -22.77
CA GLU A 393 1.35 -9.67 -22.73
C GLU A 393 0.66 -10.88 -22.05
N THR A 394 1.40 -11.96 -21.77
CA THR A 394 0.88 -13.19 -21.15
C THR A 394 1.15 -13.27 -19.65
N GLY A 395 1.97 -12.39 -19.10
CA GLY A 395 2.28 -12.33 -17.67
C GLY A 395 3.75 -12.22 -17.33
N VAL A 396 4.07 -12.54 -16.07
CA VAL A 396 5.41 -12.51 -15.48
C VAL A 396 5.96 -13.93 -15.44
N GLN A 397 7.18 -14.10 -15.92
CA GLN A 397 7.92 -15.37 -15.81
C GLN A 397 9.27 -15.11 -15.16
N GLU A 398 9.66 -15.94 -14.22
CA GLU A 398 10.95 -15.86 -13.55
C GLU A 398 11.87 -17.01 -13.99
N GLU A 399 13.10 -16.68 -14.28
CA GLU A 399 14.15 -17.64 -14.58
C GLU A 399 15.34 -17.43 -13.64
N ARG A 400 15.66 -18.46 -12.88
CA ARG A 400 16.83 -18.45 -12.02
C ARG A 400 18.10 -18.67 -12.85
N LEU A 401 19.14 -17.91 -12.57
CA LEU A 401 20.44 -18.09 -13.21
C LEU A 401 21.22 -19.22 -12.55
N GLU A 402 21.36 -20.35 -13.23
CA GLU A 402 21.85 -21.62 -12.69
C GLU A 402 23.33 -21.65 -12.26
N LYS A 403 24.14 -20.63 -12.53
CA LYS A 403 25.61 -20.74 -12.44
C LYS A 403 26.29 -19.76 -11.52
N VAL A 404 25.56 -19.00 -10.71
CA VAL A 404 26.14 -18.03 -9.78
C VAL A 404 26.28 -18.66 -8.42
N ARG A 405 27.49 -18.60 -7.84
CA ARG A 405 27.75 -19.10 -6.50
C ARG A 405 26.92 -18.27 -5.50
N MET A 406 26.16 -18.94 -4.68
CA MET A 406 25.38 -18.34 -3.63
C MET A 406 26.28 -17.64 -2.61
N TYR A 407 25.91 -16.43 -2.27
CA TYR A 407 26.43 -15.73 -1.11
C TYR A 407 25.37 -15.84 0.01
N GLU A 408 25.65 -16.66 1.03
CA GLU A 408 24.67 -16.97 2.10
C GLU A 408 24.11 -15.74 2.80
N ASP A 409 24.89 -14.65 2.85
CA ASP A 409 24.55 -13.42 3.56
C ASP A 409 24.23 -12.22 2.63
N LYS A 410 24.12 -12.45 1.32
CA LYS A 410 23.92 -11.36 0.34
C LYS A 410 22.59 -11.51 -0.40
N VAL A 411 21.90 -10.40 -0.54
CA VAL A 411 20.73 -10.30 -1.43
C VAL A 411 21.23 -10.07 -2.85
N GLY A 412 20.80 -10.93 -3.78
CA GLY A 412 21.19 -10.83 -5.18
C GLY A 412 20.40 -9.79 -5.95
N TRP A 413 20.94 -9.39 -7.08
CA TRP A 413 20.23 -8.56 -8.05
C TRP A 413 19.21 -9.37 -8.87
N HIS A 414 18.26 -8.70 -9.47
CA HIS A 414 17.39 -9.28 -10.49
C HIS A 414 17.33 -8.38 -11.72
N SER A 415 17.11 -8.99 -12.87
CA SER A 415 16.87 -8.25 -14.11
C SER A 415 15.44 -8.46 -14.60
N VAL A 416 14.89 -7.43 -15.21
CA VAL A 416 13.57 -7.46 -15.82
C VAL A 416 13.72 -7.15 -17.30
N LEU A 417 13.25 -8.07 -18.16
CA LEU A 417 13.09 -7.83 -19.58
C LEU A 417 11.62 -7.66 -19.92
N SER A 418 11.22 -6.43 -20.14
CA SER A 418 9.86 -6.10 -20.55
C SER A 418 9.77 -5.94 -22.06
N ARG A 419 8.80 -6.62 -22.67
CA ARG A 419 8.49 -6.55 -24.10
C ARG A 419 7.00 -6.32 -24.28
N GLY A 420 6.62 -5.43 -25.18
CA GLY A 420 5.21 -5.18 -25.46
C GLY A 420 4.98 -4.03 -26.44
N GLN A 421 3.73 -3.77 -26.70
CA GLN A 421 3.30 -2.57 -27.41
C GLN A 421 2.74 -1.58 -26.39
N TYR A 422 3.38 -0.43 -26.27
CA TYR A 422 3.00 0.58 -25.28
C TYR A 422 2.25 1.73 -25.96
N GLY A 423 0.96 1.52 -26.22
CA GLY A 423 0.10 2.54 -26.79
C GLY A 423 0.64 3.17 -28.07
N PRO A 424 0.75 4.50 -28.14
CA PRO A 424 1.19 5.21 -29.36
C PRO A 424 2.70 5.03 -29.65
N TYR A 425 3.48 4.49 -28.73
CA TYR A 425 4.93 4.34 -28.86
C TYR A 425 5.36 3.11 -29.66
N GLY A 426 4.41 2.20 -29.95
CA GLY A 426 4.69 0.97 -30.68
C GLY A 426 5.47 -0.07 -29.88
N PRO A 427 6.06 -1.09 -30.54
CA PRO A 427 6.82 -2.13 -29.86
C PRO A 427 8.05 -1.54 -29.19
N GLN A 428 8.19 -1.81 -27.89
CA GLN A 428 9.33 -1.41 -27.07
C GLN A 428 9.84 -2.64 -26.32
N SER A 429 11.12 -2.63 -26.01
CA SER A 429 11.70 -3.59 -25.08
C SER A 429 12.69 -2.86 -24.17
N VAL A 430 12.48 -3.01 -22.88
CA VAL A 430 13.32 -2.39 -21.85
C VAL A 430 13.92 -3.49 -21.00
N TYR A 431 15.24 -3.51 -20.91
CA TYR A 431 15.97 -4.31 -19.94
C TYR A 431 16.34 -3.43 -18.75
N ALA A 432 15.92 -3.81 -17.56
CA ALA A 432 16.27 -3.14 -16.32
C ALA A 432 16.99 -4.11 -15.38
N MET A 433 18.13 -3.67 -14.84
CA MET A 433 18.86 -4.37 -13.80
C MET A 433 18.54 -3.69 -12.46
N PHE A 434 17.91 -4.39 -11.56
CA PHE A 434 17.62 -3.91 -10.21
C PHE A 434 18.64 -4.45 -9.21
N ILE A 435 19.41 -3.52 -8.66
CA ILE A 435 20.37 -3.80 -7.59
C ILE A 435 19.62 -3.71 -6.26
N PRO A 436 19.71 -4.71 -5.37
CA PRO A 436 19.04 -4.64 -4.08
C PRO A 436 19.58 -3.46 -3.25
N TRP A 437 18.72 -2.85 -2.45
CA TRP A 437 19.12 -1.72 -1.61
C TRP A 437 20.19 -2.11 -0.57
N GLN A 438 20.27 -3.38 -0.20
CA GLN A 438 21.27 -3.94 0.72
C GLN A 438 22.63 -4.23 0.05
N ALA A 439 22.76 -4.01 -1.27
CA ALA A 439 23.93 -4.42 -2.03
C ALA A 439 25.23 -3.81 -1.48
N ASP A 440 26.25 -4.66 -1.37
CA ASP A 440 27.63 -4.22 -1.22
C ASP A 440 28.28 -3.88 -2.57
N ASP A 441 29.54 -3.45 -2.53
CA ASP A 441 30.27 -3.04 -3.75
C ASP A 441 30.47 -4.21 -4.72
N GLU A 442 30.63 -5.44 -4.22
CA GLU A 442 30.78 -6.64 -5.04
C GLU A 442 29.50 -6.97 -5.79
N THR A 443 28.37 -7.00 -5.08
CA THR A 443 27.03 -7.21 -5.68
C THR A 443 26.70 -6.16 -6.73
N ARG A 444 27.04 -4.87 -6.47
CA ARG A 444 26.88 -3.78 -7.44
C ARG A 444 27.71 -3.99 -8.69
N GLN A 445 28.99 -4.36 -8.55
CA GLN A 445 29.86 -4.58 -9.69
C GLN A 445 29.42 -5.78 -10.52
N ASP A 446 29.00 -6.88 -9.88
CA ASP A 446 28.50 -8.07 -10.55
C ASP A 446 27.23 -7.74 -11.37
N ALA A 447 26.26 -7.06 -10.79
CA ALA A 447 25.06 -6.58 -11.49
C ALA A 447 25.39 -5.71 -12.71
N ILE A 448 26.35 -4.78 -12.58
CA ILE A 448 26.78 -3.90 -13.68
C ILE A 448 27.45 -4.70 -14.79
N VAL A 449 28.25 -5.69 -14.43
CA VAL A 449 28.92 -6.57 -15.43
C VAL A 449 27.89 -7.35 -16.22
N GLU A 450 26.92 -7.96 -15.54
CA GLU A 450 25.86 -8.72 -16.19
C GLU A 450 24.95 -7.85 -17.06
N ALA A 451 24.59 -6.66 -16.59
CA ALA A 451 23.80 -5.71 -17.38
C ALA A 451 24.53 -5.26 -18.66
N LYS A 452 25.85 -5.05 -18.61
CA LYS A 452 26.67 -4.74 -19.80
C LYS A 452 26.76 -5.93 -20.75
N LYS A 453 26.83 -7.14 -20.23
CA LYS A 453 26.80 -8.37 -21.04
C LYS A 453 25.44 -8.50 -21.75
N ALA A 454 24.33 -8.35 -21.04
CA ALA A 454 23.01 -8.34 -21.63
C ALA A 454 22.87 -7.30 -22.74
N LYS A 455 23.42 -6.09 -22.55
CA LYS A 455 23.47 -5.07 -23.59
C LYS A 455 24.27 -5.50 -24.83
N ALA A 456 25.41 -6.13 -24.63
CA ALA A 456 26.26 -6.63 -25.74
C ALA A 456 25.59 -7.76 -26.54
N GLU A 457 24.82 -8.62 -25.87
CA GLU A 457 24.03 -9.68 -26.49
C GLU A 457 22.81 -9.14 -27.24
N GLY A 458 22.29 -7.97 -26.85
CA GLY A 458 21.13 -7.33 -27.46
C GLY A 458 19.81 -7.90 -26.94
N GLY A 459 18.70 -7.56 -27.63
CA GLY A 459 17.36 -8.07 -27.28
C GLY A 459 16.44 -7.03 -26.65
N ALA A 460 16.98 -5.87 -26.27
CA ALA A 460 16.20 -4.73 -25.82
C ALA A 460 16.55 -3.46 -26.58
N SER A 461 15.61 -2.53 -26.64
CA SER A 461 15.82 -1.19 -27.22
C SER A 461 16.43 -0.21 -26.23
N ARG A 462 16.30 -0.46 -24.94
CA ARG A 462 16.80 0.36 -23.82
C ARG A 462 17.36 -0.52 -22.72
N TYR A 463 18.46 -0.10 -22.09
CA TYR A 463 19.13 -0.82 -20.99
C TYR A 463 19.37 0.12 -19.83
N VAL A 464 18.81 -0.19 -18.68
CA VAL A 464 18.78 0.65 -17.48
C VAL A 464 19.36 -0.12 -16.29
N VAL A 465 20.07 0.55 -15.42
CA VAL A 465 20.48 0.05 -14.10
C VAL A 465 19.82 0.91 -13.03
N VAL A 466 19.21 0.27 -12.04
CA VAL A 466 18.62 0.89 -10.86
C VAL A 466 19.43 0.50 -9.64
N ASP A 467 20.12 1.47 -9.04
CA ASP A 467 20.93 1.30 -7.82
C ASP A 467 20.33 2.19 -6.70
N PRO A 468 19.41 1.67 -5.88
CA PRO A 468 18.54 2.48 -5.00
C PRO A 468 19.30 3.33 -3.97
N LEU A 469 20.37 2.82 -3.37
CA LEU A 469 21.18 3.57 -2.40
C LEU A 469 22.52 4.05 -2.95
N GLY A 470 22.89 3.63 -4.17
CA GLY A 470 24.11 4.08 -4.82
C GLY A 470 23.85 5.23 -5.80
N LYS A 471 24.18 4.97 -7.06
CA LYS A 471 24.16 5.98 -8.11
C LYS A 471 22.75 6.41 -8.58
N GLY A 472 21.72 5.70 -8.17
CA GLY A 472 20.38 5.90 -8.70
C GLY A 472 20.16 5.20 -10.04
N GLN A 473 19.21 5.68 -10.82
CA GLN A 473 18.94 5.13 -12.15
C GLN A 473 19.87 5.74 -13.21
N TYR A 474 20.37 4.92 -14.13
CA TYR A 474 21.14 5.39 -15.26
C TYR A 474 21.08 4.40 -16.44
N GLU A 475 21.24 4.91 -17.63
CA GLU A 475 21.34 4.10 -18.84
C GLU A 475 22.76 3.58 -19.08
N LEU A 476 22.87 2.38 -19.67
CA LEU A 476 24.12 1.76 -20.06
C LEU A 476 24.56 2.19 -21.46
#